data_8fbb7d7d3a65615775d6a5a66f98777e
#
_entry.id   8fbb7d7d3a65615775d6a5a66f98777e
#
_cell.length_a   1.000
_cell.length_b   1.000
_cell.length_c   1.000
_cell.angle_alpha   90.00
_cell.angle_beta   90.00
_cell.angle_gamma   90.00
#
_symmetry.space_group_name_H-M   'P 1'
#
loop_
_entity.id
_entity.type
_entity.pdbx_description
1 polymer ?
#
loop_
_entity_poly.entity_id
_entity_poly.type
_entity_poly.pdbx_seq_one_letter_code
_entity_poly.pdbx_strand_id
1 'polypeptide(L)'
;MSYKYKYGSDKSHFLYKIIRPLANIVIAAKYKVRYIGAENVPTDRGIVLAANHITALDPVIIGVGCKARLHFIAKKELFKNKIVGWFLSNLNAFPVDRSKFDFKSMDYAVKVVEDGDALVIFPEGTRSPDFEPHDAKGGVCYVAKKCKCNVVPVSIYTSDKAKSGTRLTVRYGKPIKYEDLNFHEDVEKMKDLRYGSKLIMDNIKELWRLGHGD
;
A
#
# COMPACT_ATOMS: atom_id res chain seq x y z
N MET A 1 -12.40 19.36 17.99
CA MET A 1 -11.27 18.53 18.49
C MET A 1 -10.90 17.47 17.44
N SER A 2 -9.61 17.41 17.02
CA SER A 2 -9.12 16.43 16.06
C SER A 2 -8.91 15.04 16.72
N TYR A 3 -8.94 13.97 15.91
CA TYR A 3 -8.55 12.64 16.37
C TYR A 3 -7.04 12.60 16.65
N LYS A 4 -6.65 12.17 17.87
CA LYS A 4 -5.23 11.99 18.22
C LYS A 4 -4.83 10.55 17.92
N TYR A 5 -4.08 10.33 16.85
CA TYR A 5 -3.52 9.02 16.53
C TYR A 5 -2.43 8.62 17.54
N LYS A 6 -2.52 7.41 18.08
CA LYS A 6 -1.48 6.85 18.95
C LYS A 6 -0.69 5.80 18.17
N TYR A 7 0.56 6.12 17.83
CA TYR A 7 1.47 5.16 17.21
C TYR A 7 1.79 4.01 18.17
N GLY A 8 1.84 2.77 17.66
CA GLY A 8 2.17 1.59 18.47
C GLY A 8 1.08 1.12 19.43
N SER A 9 -0.13 1.72 19.41
CA SER A 9 -1.27 1.10 20.11
C SER A 9 -1.70 -0.12 19.31
N ASP A 10 -1.55 -1.29 19.91
CA ASP A 10 -2.02 -2.55 19.33
C ASP A 10 -3.54 -2.49 19.20
N LYS A 11 -4.00 -2.15 17.99
CA LYS A 11 -5.42 -2.04 17.73
C LYS A 11 -5.95 -3.40 17.39
N SER A 12 -6.94 -3.75 18.14
CA SER A 12 -7.64 -5.01 18.18
C SER A 12 -7.72 -5.72 16.82
N HIS A 13 -7.01 -6.84 16.67
CA HIS A 13 -7.19 -7.83 15.63
C HIS A 13 -8.67 -8.19 15.40
N PHE A 14 -9.49 -8.04 16.41
CA PHE A 14 -10.91 -8.35 16.39
C PHE A 14 -11.70 -7.43 15.45
N LEU A 15 -11.50 -6.11 15.53
CA LEU A 15 -12.21 -5.18 14.64
C LEU A 15 -11.77 -5.34 13.19
N TYR A 16 -10.48 -5.58 12.92
CA TYR A 16 -10.00 -5.85 11.57
C TYR A 16 -10.65 -7.11 10.97
N LYS A 17 -10.81 -8.19 11.77
CA LYS A 17 -11.48 -9.44 11.35
C LYS A 17 -12.97 -9.23 11.02
N ILE A 18 -13.66 -8.29 11.70
CA ILE A 18 -15.05 -7.95 11.42
C ILE A 18 -15.18 -7.00 10.24
N ILE A 19 -14.34 -5.98 10.17
CA ILE A 19 -14.44 -4.94 9.13
C ILE A 19 -14.08 -5.51 7.74
N ARG A 20 -13.14 -6.45 7.66
CA ARG A 20 -12.71 -7.03 6.39
C ARG A 20 -13.84 -7.71 5.60
N PRO A 21 -14.66 -8.62 6.16
CA PRO A 21 -15.79 -9.20 5.43
C PRO A 21 -16.85 -8.16 5.05
N LEU A 22 -17.11 -7.15 5.89
CA LEU A 22 -18.00 -6.03 5.55
C LEU A 22 -17.44 -5.21 4.38
N ALA A 23 -16.13 -4.93 4.40
CA ALA A 23 -15.45 -4.27 3.31
C ALA A 23 -15.55 -5.06 2.00
N ASN A 24 -15.44 -6.41 2.06
CA ASN A 24 -15.64 -7.26 0.89
C ASN A 24 -17.04 -7.10 0.28
N ILE A 25 -18.09 -7.07 1.12
CA ILE A 25 -19.47 -6.85 0.65
C ILE A 25 -19.59 -5.48 -0.04
N VAL A 26 -19.05 -4.43 0.53
CA VAL A 26 -19.06 -3.08 -0.04
C VAL A 26 -18.31 -3.02 -1.37
N ILE A 27 -17.13 -3.63 -1.44
CA ILE A 27 -16.33 -3.69 -2.67
C ILE A 27 -17.06 -4.51 -3.74
N ALA A 28 -17.60 -5.69 -3.40
CA ALA A 28 -18.34 -6.54 -4.33
C ALA A 28 -19.62 -5.89 -4.85
N ALA A 29 -20.30 -5.09 -4.02
CA ALA A 29 -21.47 -4.31 -4.46
C ALA A 29 -21.09 -3.17 -5.41
N LYS A 30 -19.87 -2.63 -5.30
CA LYS A 30 -19.42 -1.48 -6.09
C LYS A 30 -18.63 -1.87 -7.33
N TYR A 31 -17.85 -2.96 -7.27
CA TYR A 31 -16.92 -3.37 -8.33
C TYR A 31 -16.95 -4.88 -8.55
N LYS A 32 -16.69 -5.30 -9.79
CA LYS A 32 -16.41 -6.70 -10.12
C LYS A 32 -14.90 -6.91 -10.05
N VAL A 33 -14.38 -7.25 -8.85
CA VAL A 33 -12.93 -7.36 -8.64
C VAL A 33 -12.44 -8.78 -8.89
N ARG A 34 -11.39 -8.90 -9.71
CA ARG A 34 -10.61 -10.14 -9.88
C ARG A 34 -9.26 -9.96 -9.21
N TYR A 35 -8.87 -10.92 -8.37
CA TYR A 35 -7.58 -10.96 -7.68
C TYR A 35 -6.70 -12.06 -8.29
N ILE A 36 -5.44 -11.74 -8.61
CA ILE A 36 -4.47 -12.64 -9.23
C ILE A 36 -3.16 -12.53 -8.45
N GLY A 37 -2.53 -13.67 -8.11
CA GLY A 37 -1.22 -13.71 -7.46
C GLY A 37 -1.23 -13.33 -5.98
N ALA A 38 -2.39 -13.39 -5.29
CA ALA A 38 -2.48 -13.04 -3.87
C ALA A 38 -1.60 -13.95 -2.97
N GLU A 39 -1.27 -15.15 -3.44
CA GLU A 39 -0.33 -16.09 -2.83
C GLU A 39 1.11 -15.59 -2.80
N ASN A 40 1.47 -14.62 -3.64
CA ASN A 40 2.79 -13.99 -3.65
C ASN A 40 3.03 -13.08 -2.43
N VAL A 41 1.98 -12.76 -1.66
CA VAL A 41 2.10 -11.95 -0.44
C VAL A 41 2.33 -12.87 0.75
N PRO A 42 3.54 -12.88 1.36
CA PRO A 42 3.81 -13.69 2.54
C PRO A 42 2.97 -13.23 3.73
N THR A 43 2.65 -14.18 4.62
CA THR A 43 1.87 -13.93 5.84
C THR A 43 2.65 -14.22 7.12
N ASP A 44 3.90 -14.64 6.96
CA ASP A 44 4.80 -15.12 8.02
C ASP A 44 5.96 -14.14 8.31
N ARG A 45 6.03 -13.04 7.57
CA ARG A 45 7.10 -12.05 7.70
C ARG A 45 6.65 -10.67 7.24
N GLY A 46 7.32 -9.63 7.72
CA GLY A 46 7.09 -8.27 7.28
C GLY A 46 7.50 -8.06 5.82
N ILE A 47 6.68 -7.29 5.11
CA ILE A 47 6.88 -7.01 3.69
C ILE A 47 6.25 -5.67 3.29
N VAL A 48 6.78 -5.05 2.24
CA VAL A 48 6.18 -3.86 1.65
C VAL A 48 5.43 -4.25 0.37
N LEU A 49 4.16 -3.85 0.27
CA LEU A 49 3.39 -3.89 -0.97
C LEU A 49 3.43 -2.49 -1.60
N ALA A 50 3.93 -2.40 -2.82
CA ALA A 50 3.95 -1.17 -3.58
C ALA A 50 2.87 -1.22 -4.67
N ALA A 51 1.88 -0.32 -4.61
CA ALA A 51 0.72 -0.35 -5.51
C ALA A 51 0.53 0.99 -6.23
N ASN A 52 0.06 0.98 -7.49
CA ASN A 52 -0.47 2.19 -8.11
C ASN A 52 -1.77 2.64 -7.42
N HIS A 53 -2.11 3.92 -7.53
CA HIS A 53 -3.21 4.50 -6.77
C HIS A 53 -4.23 5.20 -7.69
N ILE A 54 -5.41 4.61 -7.82
CA ILE A 54 -6.45 5.11 -8.74
C ILE A 54 -7.71 5.61 -8.01
N THR A 55 -8.06 5.03 -6.85
CA THR A 55 -9.25 5.42 -6.09
C THR A 55 -8.98 5.54 -4.59
N ALA A 56 -9.89 6.21 -3.86
CA ALA A 56 -9.80 6.24 -2.38
C ALA A 56 -10.06 4.86 -1.73
N LEU A 57 -10.60 3.90 -2.47
CA LEU A 57 -10.91 2.56 -1.99
C LEU A 57 -9.79 1.54 -2.23
N ASP A 58 -8.72 1.92 -2.93
CA ASP A 58 -7.61 1.00 -3.24
C ASP A 58 -7.03 0.29 -2.01
N PRO A 59 -6.82 0.98 -0.85
CA PRO A 59 -6.35 0.29 0.35
C PRO A 59 -7.29 -0.85 0.77
N VAL A 60 -8.59 -0.62 0.68
CA VAL A 60 -9.62 -1.62 1.02
C VAL A 60 -9.65 -2.74 -0.01
N ILE A 61 -9.58 -2.40 -1.31
CA ILE A 61 -9.55 -3.37 -2.41
C ILE A 61 -8.35 -4.31 -2.26
N ILE A 62 -7.14 -3.76 -2.05
CA ILE A 62 -5.94 -4.56 -1.80
C ILE A 62 -6.11 -5.44 -0.55
N GLY A 63 -6.66 -4.86 0.54
CA GLY A 63 -6.84 -5.57 1.81
C GLY A 63 -7.82 -6.74 1.72
N VAL A 64 -8.84 -6.66 0.87
CA VAL A 64 -9.79 -7.76 0.64
C VAL A 64 -9.12 -8.93 -0.08
N GLY A 65 -8.28 -8.65 -1.09
CA GLY A 65 -7.64 -9.67 -1.91
C GLY A 65 -6.47 -10.41 -1.26
N CYS A 66 -5.94 -9.93 -0.14
CA CYS A 66 -4.72 -10.44 0.49
C CYS A 66 -5.00 -11.01 1.88
N LYS A 67 -4.32 -12.10 2.27
CA LYS A 67 -4.48 -12.72 3.61
C LYS A 67 -3.62 -12.04 4.68
N ALA A 68 -2.56 -11.36 4.30
CA ALA A 68 -1.66 -10.68 5.23
C ALA A 68 -2.38 -9.57 6.01
N ARG A 69 -1.89 -9.27 7.21
CA ARG A 69 -2.33 -8.11 7.98
C ARG A 69 -1.72 -6.87 7.37
N LEU A 70 -2.56 -6.04 6.76
CA LEU A 70 -2.11 -4.85 6.07
C LEU A 70 -2.20 -3.60 6.94
N HIS A 71 -1.18 -2.76 6.84
CA HIS A 71 -1.14 -1.40 7.34
C HIS A 71 -1.07 -0.42 6.16
N PHE A 72 -1.60 0.79 6.35
CA PHE A 72 -1.72 1.78 5.29
C PHE A 72 -1.24 3.15 5.74
N ILE A 73 -0.62 3.87 4.81
CA ILE A 73 -0.26 5.28 5.02
C ILE A 73 -1.38 6.16 4.50
N ALA A 74 -1.98 6.98 5.36
CA ALA A 74 -3.07 7.88 4.99
C ALA A 74 -2.73 9.34 5.27
N LYS A 75 -3.30 10.26 4.48
CA LYS A 75 -3.07 11.70 4.62
C LYS A 75 -3.52 12.19 6.00
N LYS A 76 -2.67 12.93 6.74
CA LYS A 76 -2.94 13.38 8.12
C LYS A 76 -4.25 14.16 8.26
N GLU A 77 -4.66 14.89 7.20
CA GLU A 77 -5.88 15.68 7.20
C GLU A 77 -7.15 14.85 7.37
N LEU A 78 -7.12 13.57 6.95
CA LEU A 78 -8.25 12.65 7.14
C LEU A 78 -8.50 12.36 8.64
N PHE A 79 -7.47 12.44 9.45
CA PHE A 79 -7.55 12.24 10.91
C PHE A 79 -8.04 13.48 11.67
N LYS A 80 -8.26 14.63 10.99
CA LYS A 80 -8.90 15.80 11.63
C LYS A 80 -10.36 15.50 11.99
N ASN A 81 -11.08 14.71 11.19
CA ASN A 81 -12.41 14.22 11.55
C ASN A 81 -12.28 13.03 12.49
N LYS A 82 -12.92 13.09 13.65
CA LYS A 82 -12.83 12.05 14.70
C LYS A 82 -13.36 10.70 14.24
N ILE A 83 -14.48 10.68 13.53
CA ILE A 83 -15.13 9.44 13.07
C ILE A 83 -14.27 8.79 11.99
N VAL A 84 -13.83 9.57 11.00
CA VAL A 84 -12.95 9.09 9.93
C VAL A 84 -11.61 8.63 10.49
N GLY A 85 -11.00 9.40 11.39
CA GLY A 85 -9.74 9.04 12.04
C GLY A 85 -9.85 7.76 12.87
N TRP A 86 -10.93 7.59 13.60
CA TRP A 86 -11.21 6.35 14.34
C TRP A 86 -11.36 5.15 13.40
N PHE A 87 -12.16 5.30 12.34
CA PHE A 87 -12.39 4.25 11.34
C PHE A 87 -11.08 3.84 10.63
N LEU A 88 -10.33 4.81 10.09
CA LEU A 88 -9.04 4.57 9.43
C LEU A 88 -8.05 3.88 10.36
N SER A 89 -8.01 4.32 11.62
CA SER A 89 -7.13 3.71 12.62
C SER A 89 -7.46 2.23 12.88
N ASN A 90 -8.74 1.86 12.86
CA ASN A 90 -9.16 0.47 13.03
C ASN A 90 -8.94 -0.38 11.76
N LEU A 91 -8.69 0.25 10.62
CA LEU A 91 -8.18 -0.39 9.41
C LEU A 91 -6.65 -0.40 9.33
N ASN A 92 -5.96 -0.21 10.44
CA ASN A 92 -4.50 -0.11 10.54
C ASN A 92 -3.89 1.01 9.66
N ALA A 93 -4.67 2.05 9.35
CA ALA A 93 -4.13 3.21 8.67
C ALA A 93 -3.53 4.19 9.68
N PHE A 94 -2.38 4.78 9.37
CA PHE A 94 -1.72 5.79 10.19
C PHE A 94 -1.43 7.06 9.38
N PRO A 95 -1.40 8.22 10.06
CA PRO A 95 -1.27 9.51 9.38
C PRO A 95 0.15 9.78 8.90
N VAL A 96 0.29 10.43 7.73
CA VAL A 96 1.54 11.00 7.22
C VAL A 96 1.34 12.44 6.79
N ASP A 97 2.31 13.29 7.09
CA ASP A 97 2.42 14.64 6.55
C ASP A 97 3.09 14.58 5.17
N ARG A 98 2.31 14.78 4.10
CA ARG A 98 2.82 14.72 2.73
C ARG A 98 3.49 16.02 2.27
N SER A 99 3.45 17.09 3.07
CA SER A 99 4.08 18.37 2.74
C SER A 99 5.59 18.36 2.98
N LYS A 100 6.10 17.43 3.76
CA LYS A 100 7.50 17.25 4.12
C LYS A 100 7.82 15.77 4.32
N PHE A 101 9.10 15.43 4.46
CA PHE A 101 9.49 14.09 4.90
C PHE A 101 9.11 13.92 6.38
N ASP A 102 8.17 13.03 6.65
CA ASP A 102 7.62 12.79 8.00
C ASP A 102 8.35 11.59 8.64
N PHE A 103 9.48 11.88 9.29
CA PHE A 103 10.31 10.87 9.96
C PHE A 103 9.50 9.98 10.91
N LYS A 104 8.62 10.58 11.72
CA LYS A 104 7.82 9.82 12.69
C LYS A 104 6.91 8.78 12.03
N SER A 105 6.27 9.15 10.93
CA SER A 105 5.43 8.23 10.17
C SER A 105 6.27 7.18 9.46
N MET A 106 7.44 7.54 8.97
CA MET A 106 8.35 6.61 8.30
C MET A 106 9.00 5.62 9.29
N ASP A 107 9.37 6.06 10.49
CA ASP A 107 9.87 5.18 11.56
C ASP A 107 8.78 4.18 11.99
N TYR A 108 7.52 4.64 12.07
CA TYR A 108 6.41 3.72 12.35
C TYR A 108 6.16 2.74 11.19
N ALA A 109 6.33 3.18 9.94
CA ALA A 109 6.27 2.31 8.76
C ALA A 109 7.33 1.20 8.81
N VAL A 110 8.56 1.54 9.20
CA VAL A 110 9.65 0.57 9.43
C VAL A 110 9.25 -0.41 10.53
N LYS A 111 8.79 0.11 11.68
CA LYS A 111 8.37 -0.74 12.80
C LYS A 111 7.27 -1.73 12.41
N VAL A 112 6.29 -1.34 11.61
CA VAL A 112 5.21 -2.24 11.12
C VAL A 112 5.80 -3.45 10.39
N VAL A 113 6.79 -3.21 9.53
CA VAL A 113 7.44 -4.29 8.77
C VAL A 113 8.34 -5.15 9.67
N GLU A 114 9.07 -4.54 10.61
CA GLU A 114 9.90 -5.26 11.58
C GLU A 114 9.06 -6.13 12.54
N ASP A 115 7.84 -5.69 12.89
CA ASP A 115 6.88 -6.45 13.70
C ASP A 115 6.25 -7.64 12.92
N GLY A 116 6.60 -7.84 11.63
CA GLY A 116 6.16 -8.96 10.80
C GLY A 116 4.87 -8.68 10.01
N ASP A 117 4.33 -7.46 10.06
CA ASP A 117 3.13 -7.07 9.33
C ASP A 117 3.45 -6.56 7.91
N ALA A 118 2.46 -6.53 7.04
CA ALA A 118 2.61 -6.03 5.69
C ALA A 118 2.20 -4.54 5.61
N LEU A 119 3.04 -3.73 4.96
CA LEU A 119 2.81 -2.30 4.75
C LEU A 119 2.47 -2.01 3.29
N VAL A 120 1.33 -1.39 3.05
CA VAL A 120 0.97 -0.90 1.70
C VAL A 120 1.39 0.55 1.55
N ILE A 121 2.20 0.80 0.53
CA ILE A 121 2.62 2.15 0.12
C ILE A 121 2.19 2.37 -1.34
N PHE A 122 1.64 3.53 -1.62
CA PHE A 122 1.41 4.01 -2.97
C PHE A 122 2.60 4.89 -3.39
N PRO A 123 3.53 4.40 -4.24
CA PRO A 123 4.80 5.08 -4.53
C PRO A 123 4.60 6.48 -5.13
N GLU A 124 3.53 6.68 -5.89
CA GLU A 124 3.17 7.94 -6.52
C GLU A 124 2.89 9.07 -5.50
N GLY A 125 2.47 8.70 -4.26
CA GLY A 125 2.14 9.63 -3.18
C GLY A 125 0.84 10.39 -3.37
N THR A 126 0.16 10.22 -4.49
CA THR A 126 -1.16 10.78 -4.81
C THR A 126 -1.93 9.82 -5.72
N ARG A 127 -3.23 10.02 -5.89
CA ARG A 127 -4.02 9.27 -6.86
C ARG A 127 -3.70 9.75 -8.27
N SER A 128 -3.57 8.79 -9.20
CA SER A 128 -3.41 9.05 -10.61
C SER A 128 -4.70 9.65 -11.20
N PRO A 129 -4.64 10.76 -11.93
CA PRO A 129 -5.81 11.39 -12.54
C PRO A 129 -6.31 10.65 -13.78
N ASP A 130 -5.45 9.91 -14.46
CA ASP A 130 -5.72 9.16 -15.69
C ASP A 130 -5.87 7.65 -15.47
N PHE A 131 -5.80 7.19 -14.21
CA PHE A 131 -5.88 5.79 -13.79
C PHE A 131 -4.68 4.93 -14.21
N GLU A 132 -3.62 5.52 -14.70
CA GLU A 132 -2.37 4.85 -15.08
C GLU A 132 -1.28 4.99 -14.00
N PRO A 133 -0.35 4.04 -13.90
CA PRO A 133 0.76 4.16 -12.95
C PRO A 133 1.78 5.21 -13.39
N HIS A 134 2.08 6.17 -12.50
CA HIS A 134 3.08 7.23 -12.72
C HIS A 134 4.41 6.96 -11.99
N ASP A 135 5.28 7.96 -11.94
CA ASP A 135 6.59 7.82 -11.34
C ASP A 135 6.55 7.81 -9.80
N ALA A 136 7.49 7.07 -9.22
CA ALA A 136 7.56 6.85 -7.77
C ALA A 136 8.32 7.97 -7.03
N LYS A 137 7.87 8.19 -5.79
CA LYS A 137 8.66 8.82 -4.72
C LYS A 137 9.41 7.75 -3.92
N GLY A 138 10.52 8.12 -3.28
CA GLY A 138 11.43 7.19 -2.61
C GLY A 138 10.93 6.50 -1.33
N GLY A 139 9.67 6.71 -0.90
CA GLY A 139 9.16 6.20 0.38
C GLY A 139 9.16 4.67 0.52
N VAL A 140 8.83 3.95 -0.55
CA VAL A 140 8.89 2.47 -0.57
C VAL A 140 10.31 1.98 -0.34
N CYS A 141 11.26 2.54 -1.10
CA CYS A 141 12.67 2.17 -1.02
C CYS A 141 13.29 2.52 0.34
N TYR A 142 12.85 3.62 0.96
CA TYR A 142 13.29 3.97 2.31
C TYR A 142 12.96 2.86 3.31
N VAL A 143 11.70 2.41 3.33
CA VAL A 143 11.27 1.33 4.24
C VAL A 143 11.94 0.02 3.88
N ALA A 144 11.96 -0.37 2.60
CA ALA A 144 12.60 -1.61 2.15
C ALA A 144 14.09 -1.66 2.52
N LYS A 145 14.82 -0.54 2.36
CA LYS A 145 16.24 -0.41 2.75
C LYS A 145 16.44 -0.58 4.26
N LYS A 146 15.62 0.10 5.08
CA LYS A 146 15.73 0.05 6.54
C LYS A 146 15.43 -1.34 7.09
N CYS A 147 14.40 -2.01 6.59
CA CYS A 147 13.98 -3.33 7.04
C CYS A 147 14.69 -4.49 6.34
N LYS A 148 15.54 -4.23 5.34
CA LYS A 148 16.16 -5.25 4.48
C LYS A 148 15.12 -6.27 3.97
N CYS A 149 13.95 -5.78 3.54
CA CYS A 149 12.82 -6.60 3.13
C CYS A 149 12.53 -6.54 1.63
N ASN A 150 11.90 -7.58 1.12
CA ASN A 150 11.42 -7.64 -0.25
C ASN A 150 10.22 -6.70 -0.46
N VAL A 151 9.94 -6.39 -1.73
CA VAL A 151 8.78 -5.56 -2.12
C VAL A 151 7.90 -6.35 -3.08
N VAL A 152 6.60 -6.46 -2.77
CA VAL A 152 5.61 -7.02 -3.70
C VAL A 152 5.03 -5.88 -4.54
N PRO A 153 5.26 -5.86 -5.86
CA PRO A 153 4.58 -4.93 -6.75
C PRO A 153 3.12 -5.33 -6.91
N VAL A 154 2.21 -4.36 -6.82
CA VAL A 154 0.77 -4.60 -6.97
C VAL A 154 0.21 -3.66 -8.02
N SER A 155 -0.56 -4.17 -8.97
CA SER A 155 -1.28 -3.32 -9.91
C SER A 155 -2.77 -3.38 -9.70
N ILE A 156 -3.43 -2.22 -9.82
CA ILE A 156 -4.89 -2.09 -9.91
C ILE A 156 -5.20 -1.54 -11.28
N TYR A 157 -5.88 -2.34 -12.09
CA TYR A 157 -6.24 -2.01 -13.47
C TYR A 157 -7.75 -1.85 -13.62
N THR A 158 -8.17 -0.87 -14.44
CA THR A 158 -9.53 -0.69 -14.92
C THR A 158 -9.53 -0.08 -16.31
N SER A 159 -10.45 -0.51 -17.18
CA SER A 159 -10.71 0.13 -18.48
C SER A 159 -11.73 1.27 -18.42
N ASP A 160 -12.48 1.40 -17.30
CA ASP A 160 -13.69 2.21 -17.21
C ASP A 160 -13.62 3.33 -16.15
N LYS A 161 -12.44 3.86 -15.88
CA LYS A 161 -12.22 4.95 -14.90
C LYS A 161 -12.82 4.67 -13.51
N ALA A 162 -12.81 3.40 -13.09
CA ALA A 162 -13.29 2.93 -11.77
C ALA A 162 -14.70 3.43 -11.37
N LYS A 163 -15.62 3.54 -12.32
CA LYS A 163 -17.03 3.82 -12.04
C LYS A 163 -17.68 2.65 -11.29
N SER A 164 -18.81 2.88 -10.65
CA SER A 164 -19.57 1.80 -9.99
C SER A 164 -20.02 0.77 -11.03
N GLY A 165 -19.92 -0.53 -10.68
CA GLY A 165 -20.25 -1.65 -11.57
C GLY A 165 -19.11 -2.07 -12.50
N THR A 166 -18.00 -1.32 -12.57
CA THR A 166 -16.89 -1.65 -13.48
C THR A 166 -16.05 -2.82 -12.97
N ARG A 167 -15.34 -3.44 -13.92
CA ARG A 167 -14.37 -4.50 -13.63
C ARG A 167 -13.05 -3.90 -13.16
N LEU A 168 -12.52 -4.43 -12.06
CA LEU A 168 -11.17 -4.16 -11.60
C LEU A 168 -10.36 -5.46 -11.62
N THR A 169 -9.09 -5.37 -11.97
CA THR A 169 -8.15 -6.48 -11.82
C THR A 169 -7.00 -6.04 -10.92
N VAL A 170 -6.84 -6.74 -9.80
CA VAL A 170 -5.74 -6.53 -8.86
C VAL A 170 -4.75 -7.67 -9.03
N ARG A 171 -3.49 -7.33 -9.37
CA ARG A 171 -2.41 -8.30 -9.50
C ARG A 171 -1.35 -8.06 -8.45
N TYR A 172 -1.04 -9.10 -7.71
CA TYR A 172 0.11 -9.14 -6.80
C TYR A 172 1.24 -9.85 -7.54
N GLY A 173 2.27 -9.12 -7.93
CA GLY A 173 3.43 -9.65 -8.63
C GLY A 173 4.32 -10.50 -7.72
N LYS A 174 5.32 -11.15 -8.33
CA LYS A 174 6.35 -11.84 -7.55
C LYS A 174 7.13 -10.83 -6.71
N PRO A 175 7.53 -11.19 -5.47
CA PRO A 175 8.35 -10.30 -4.66
C PRO A 175 9.67 -9.95 -5.35
N ILE A 176 9.94 -8.67 -5.48
CA ILE A 176 11.25 -8.13 -5.86
C ILE A 176 12.14 -8.34 -4.63
N LYS A 177 13.25 -9.06 -4.80
CA LYS A 177 14.16 -9.33 -3.70
C LYS A 177 14.88 -8.05 -3.26
N TYR A 178 15.22 -7.97 -1.98
CA TYR A 178 15.97 -6.84 -1.43
C TYR A 178 17.28 -6.59 -2.20
N GLU A 179 17.98 -7.66 -2.57
CA GLU A 179 19.25 -7.63 -3.30
C GLU A 179 19.09 -6.99 -4.70
N ASP A 180 17.95 -7.21 -5.36
CA ASP A 180 17.67 -6.68 -6.70
C ASP A 180 17.39 -5.16 -6.68
N LEU A 181 17.04 -4.60 -5.50
CA LEU A 181 16.79 -3.16 -5.32
C LEU A 181 18.08 -2.33 -5.33
N ASN A 182 19.24 -3.00 -5.26
CA ASN A 182 20.59 -2.44 -5.41
C ASN A 182 20.86 -1.22 -4.51
N PHE A 183 20.54 -1.35 -3.22
CA PHE A 183 20.85 -0.32 -2.23
C PHE A 183 22.32 -0.38 -1.82
N HIS A 184 23.05 0.72 -2.01
CA HIS A 184 24.42 0.85 -1.50
C HIS A 184 24.41 1.20 -0.01
N GLU A 185 25.28 0.57 0.79
CA GLU A 185 25.30 0.74 2.25
C GLU A 185 25.71 2.15 2.68
N ASP A 186 26.59 2.81 1.91
CA ASP A 186 27.26 4.06 2.31
C ASP A 186 26.53 5.36 1.96
N VAL A 187 25.34 5.30 1.37
CA VAL A 187 24.70 6.53 0.87
C VAL A 187 23.31 6.71 1.47
N GLU A 188 23.23 7.56 2.48
CA GLU A 188 21.94 8.10 3.00
C GLU A 188 21.21 9.00 2.00
N LYS A 189 21.76 9.20 0.81
CA LYS A 189 21.24 10.15 -0.18
C LYS A 189 20.07 9.59 -0.95
N MET A 190 19.02 10.37 -1.06
CA MET A 190 17.81 10.12 -1.89
C MET A 190 18.11 9.66 -3.33
N LYS A 191 19.33 9.91 -3.85
CA LYS A 191 19.75 9.48 -5.19
C LYS A 191 19.80 7.96 -5.33
N ASP A 192 20.19 7.23 -4.28
CA ASP A 192 20.31 5.77 -4.31
C ASP A 192 18.97 5.05 -4.33
N LEU A 193 17.92 5.74 -3.92
CA LEU A 193 16.57 5.18 -3.95
C LEU A 193 15.93 5.22 -5.34
N ARG A 194 16.56 5.90 -6.31
CA ARG A 194 15.99 6.08 -7.66
C ARG A 194 15.92 4.78 -8.44
N TYR A 195 16.98 3.98 -8.40
CA TYR A 195 17.02 2.70 -9.12
C TYR A 195 15.93 1.76 -8.61
N GLY A 196 15.89 1.50 -7.30
CA GLY A 196 14.88 0.65 -6.69
C GLY A 196 13.45 1.18 -6.93
N SER A 197 13.26 2.52 -6.84
CA SER A 197 11.95 3.13 -7.12
C SER A 197 11.51 2.92 -8.57
N LYS A 198 12.45 3.06 -9.52
CA LYS A 198 12.18 2.81 -10.93
C LYS A 198 11.87 1.33 -11.17
N LEU A 199 12.67 0.41 -10.64
CA LEU A 199 12.45 -1.03 -10.77
C LEU A 199 11.06 -1.44 -10.24
N ILE A 200 10.67 -0.93 -9.07
CA ILE A 200 9.35 -1.18 -8.48
C ILE A 200 8.24 -0.69 -9.40
N MET A 201 8.36 0.55 -9.92
CA MET A 201 7.32 1.11 -10.81
C MET A 201 7.28 0.41 -12.16
N ASP A 202 8.41 0.01 -12.73
CA ASP A 202 8.46 -0.75 -13.97
C ASP A 202 7.69 -2.09 -13.81
N ASN A 203 7.90 -2.80 -12.71
CA ASN A 203 7.14 -4.02 -12.39
C ASN A 203 5.64 -3.75 -12.23
N ILE A 204 5.24 -2.66 -11.56
CA ILE A 204 3.83 -2.28 -11.43
C ILE A 204 3.24 -1.98 -12.81
N LYS A 205 3.96 -1.24 -13.67
CA LYS A 205 3.55 -0.90 -15.04
C LYS A 205 3.40 -2.15 -15.91
N GLU A 206 4.31 -3.12 -15.79
CA GLU A 206 4.21 -4.40 -16.49
C GLU A 206 2.96 -5.18 -16.09
N LEU A 207 2.70 -5.33 -14.78
CA LEU A 207 1.48 -5.98 -14.29
C LEU A 207 0.22 -5.24 -14.74
N TRP A 208 0.25 -3.91 -14.80
CA TRP A 208 -0.87 -3.08 -15.22
C TRP A 208 -1.18 -3.26 -16.72
N ARG A 209 -0.14 -3.35 -17.57
CA ARG A 209 -0.28 -3.58 -19.02
C ARG A 209 -0.95 -4.90 -19.39
N LEU A 210 -0.98 -5.88 -18.50
CA LEU A 210 -1.72 -7.13 -18.71
C LEU A 210 -3.25 -6.92 -18.73
N GLY A 211 -3.73 -5.73 -18.37
CA GLY A 211 -5.13 -5.35 -18.44
C GLY A 211 -6.03 -6.28 -17.61
N HIS A 212 -7.11 -6.75 -18.22
CA HIS A 212 -8.01 -7.76 -17.64
C HIS A 212 -7.65 -9.20 -18.03
N GLY A 213 -6.53 -9.41 -18.74
CA GLY A 213 -6.05 -10.73 -19.16
C GLY A 213 -5.73 -11.68 -17.99
N ASP A 214 -5.29 -12.87 -18.31
CA ASP A 214 -4.86 -13.89 -17.33
C ASP A 214 -3.42 -13.66 -16.88
#